data_68d020343b118e76a348a1f0ce2f6a22
#
_entry.id   68d020343b118e76a348a1f0ce2f6a22
#
_cell.length_a   1.000
_cell.length_b   1.000
_cell.length_c   1.000
_cell.angle_alpha   90.00
_cell.angle_beta   90.00
_cell.angle_gamma   90.00
#
_symmetry.space_group_name_H-M   'P 1'
#
loop_
_entity.id
_entity.type
_entity.pdbx_description
1 polymer ?
#
loop_
_entity_poly.entity_id
_entity_poly.type
_entity_poly.pdbx_seq_one_letter_code
_entity_poly.pdbx_strand_id
1 'polypeptide(L)'
;MAGPSILFAYLITGLICFFVMRALGELLLSNLNHHSFIDFVEDYLGDRAAFITGWTYWFCWLSLAMADLTAVGLYMQYWIPWLPQWVPALVVLIALLLMNLTAVKHFGEMEFWFAMIKVIAIVSLIIIGLIMIFSGFSTDAGVAAAFSNLWNYGGWFPNGTMGFILSFQMVVFAFTGIELVGLTAGETENPEKVIPMAINNIPLRIILFYIGSLAIIMSIYPWTAVNPAASPFVAVFTAVGITAAAGIVNFVVLTSAASATNSGIFSTGRMIYALAKRGHAPKSMRRLTHSSVPYQATIFSAAVLLITVVLNYVMPEAVFVMITSISTFCFIFIWAIMVICHLKYRKKNSELAAKSKFKMPLYPVMNYLILAFFAFILI
;
A
#
# COMPACT_ATOMS: atom_id res chain seq x y z
N MET A 1 -0.02 1.03 -19.94
CA MET A 1 0.18 -0.40 -20.25
C MET A 1 -1.14 -1.15 -20.44
N ALA A 2 -2.07 -1.16 -19.47
CA ALA A 2 -3.30 -1.94 -19.56
C ALA A 2 -4.48 -1.20 -20.22
N GLY A 3 -4.50 0.12 -20.22
CA GLY A 3 -5.69 0.88 -20.56
C GLY A 3 -6.83 0.61 -19.56
N PRO A 4 -8.10 0.69 -19.97
CA PRO A 4 -9.24 0.51 -19.09
C PRO A 4 -9.38 -0.87 -18.46
N SER A 5 -8.73 -1.91 -19.02
CA SER A 5 -8.72 -3.26 -18.42
C SER A 5 -8.09 -3.27 -17.01
N ILE A 6 -7.35 -2.23 -16.62
CA ILE A 6 -6.81 -2.08 -15.27
C ILE A 6 -7.90 -2.12 -14.20
N LEU A 7 -9.13 -1.67 -14.50
CA LEU A 7 -10.27 -1.74 -13.57
C LEU A 7 -10.62 -3.19 -13.21
N PHE A 8 -10.55 -4.10 -14.17
CA PHE A 8 -10.74 -5.54 -13.91
C PHE A 8 -9.57 -6.12 -13.10
N ALA A 9 -8.33 -5.68 -13.36
CA ALA A 9 -7.19 -6.09 -12.56
C ALA A 9 -7.34 -5.66 -11.10
N TYR A 10 -7.80 -4.43 -10.82
CA TYR A 10 -8.11 -3.97 -9.47
C TYR A 10 -9.24 -4.77 -8.82
N LEU A 11 -10.28 -5.12 -9.55
CA LEU A 11 -11.40 -5.92 -9.05
C LEU A 11 -10.93 -7.33 -8.64
N ILE A 12 -10.16 -8.00 -9.52
CA ILE A 12 -9.63 -9.35 -9.28
C ILE A 12 -8.66 -9.33 -8.10
N THR A 13 -7.66 -8.45 -8.13
CA THR A 13 -6.67 -8.34 -7.06
C THR A 13 -7.33 -7.97 -5.74
N GLY A 14 -8.28 -7.04 -5.76
CA GLY A 14 -9.01 -6.63 -4.57
C GLY A 14 -9.83 -7.77 -3.95
N LEU A 15 -10.44 -8.61 -4.77
CA LEU A 15 -11.13 -9.80 -4.29
C LEU A 15 -10.16 -10.80 -3.67
N ILE A 16 -9.01 -11.05 -4.30
CA ILE A 16 -7.95 -11.90 -3.74
C ILE A 16 -7.44 -11.34 -2.41
N CYS A 17 -7.13 -10.05 -2.35
CA CYS A 17 -6.68 -9.38 -1.13
C CYS A 17 -7.74 -9.47 0.00
N PHE A 18 -9.02 -9.31 -0.32
CA PHE A 18 -10.09 -9.51 0.66
C PHE A 18 -10.03 -10.91 1.28
N PHE A 19 -9.86 -11.96 0.49
CA PHE A 19 -9.76 -13.33 1.01
C PHE A 19 -8.46 -13.58 1.76
N VAL A 20 -7.33 -12.98 1.36
CA VAL A 20 -6.09 -13.00 2.16
C VAL A 20 -6.35 -12.40 3.54
N MET A 21 -7.03 -11.25 3.60
CA MET A 21 -7.37 -10.60 4.85
C MET A 21 -8.39 -11.39 5.68
N ARG A 22 -9.30 -12.12 5.04
CA ARG A 22 -10.21 -13.07 5.73
C ARG A 22 -9.42 -14.21 6.39
N ALA A 23 -8.43 -14.78 5.69
CA ALA A 23 -7.55 -15.81 6.25
C ALA A 23 -6.71 -15.27 7.42
N LEU A 24 -6.12 -14.08 7.26
CA LEU A 24 -5.36 -13.41 8.32
C LEU A 24 -6.24 -13.09 9.53
N GLY A 25 -7.42 -12.52 9.32
CA GLY A 25 -8.34 -12.16 10.40
C GLY A 25 -8.82 -13.38 11.19
N GLU A 26 -9.06 -14.52 10.53
CA GLU A 26 -9.39 -15.78 11.21
C GLU A 26 -8.23 -16.28 12.07
N LEU A 27 -6.98 -16.20 11.58
CA LEU A 27 -5.78 -16.54 12.36
C LEU A 27 -5.66 -15.63 13.57
N LEU A 28 -5.72 -14.31 13.41
CA LEU A 28 -5.56 -13.33 14.49
C LEU A 28 -6.58 -13.55 15.61
N LEU A 29 -7.83 -13.83 15.25
CA LEU A 29 -8.91 -14.07 16.22
C LEU A 29 -8.86 -15.46 16.84
N SER A 30 -8.03 -16.37 16.34
CA SER A 30 -7.87 -17.72 16.94
C SER A 30 -7.00 -17.71 18.18
N ASN A 31 -6.10 -16.75 18.34
CA ASN A 31 -5.26 -16.60 19.53
C ASN A 31 -4.88 -15.12 19.75
N LEU A 32 -5.61 -14.45 20.62
CA LEU A 32 -5.41 -13.03 20.93
C LEU A 32 -4.15 -12.75 21.78
N ASN A 33 -3.46 -13.78 22.28
CA ASN A 33 -2.20 -13.61 22.99
C ASN A 33 -1.02 -13.38 22.04
N HIS A 34 -1.19 -13.62 20.76
CA HIS A 34 -0.20 -13.32 19.74
C HIS A 34 -0.18 -11.83 19.42
N HIS A 35 1.01 -11.26 19.33
CA HIS A 35 1.19 -9.83 19.08
C HIS A 35 1.26 -9.49 17.60
N SER A 36 1.58 -10.49 16.75
CA SER A 36 1.69 -10.30 15.31
C SER A 36 1.41 -11.60 14.55
N PHE A 37 1.17 -11.48 13.24
CA PHE A 37 1.01 -12.67 12.40
C PHE A 37 2.29 -13.53 12.34
N ILE A 38 3.47 -13.01 12.68
CA ILE A 38 4.73 -13.74 12.71
C ILE A 38 4.72 -14.81 13.81
N ASP A 39 3.96 -14.60 14.90
CA ASP A 39 3.80 -15.60 15.96
C ASP A 39 3.09 -16.84 15.42
N PHE A 40 2.09 -16.65 14.56
CA PHE A 40 1.41 -17.77 13.87
C PHE A 40 2.34 -18.46 12.85
N VAL A 41 3.24 -17.72 12.19
CA VAL A 41 4.25 -18.34 11.32
C VAL A 41 5.16 -19.25 12.13
N GLU A 42 5.59 -18.83 13.33
CA GLU A 42 6.40 -19.63 14.24
C GLU A 42 5.67 -20.90 14.66
N ASP A 43 4.40 -20.81 15.11
CA ASP A 43 3.59 -21.93 15.59
C ASP A 43 3.30 -22.98 14.52
N TYR A 44 3.08 -22.55 13.28
CA TYR A 44 2.64 -23.46 12.19
C TYR A 44 3.73 -23.82 11.19
N LEU A 45 4.76 -22.98 11.04
CA LEU A 45 5.84 -23.20 10.06
C LEU A 45 7.23 -23.33 10.72
N GLY A 46 7.34 -22.97 12.01
CA GLY A 46 8.55 -23.07 12.82
C GLY A 46 9.42 -21.83 12.79
N ASP A 47 10.40 -21.78 13.70
CA ASP A 47 11.27 -20.63 13.99
C ASP A 47 12.04 -20.11 12.77
N ARG A 48 12.55 -21.01 11.90
CA ARG A 48 13.26 -20.60 10.67
C ARG A 48 12.34 -19.83 9.71
N ALA A 49 11.09 -20.28 9.57
CA ALA A 49 10.11 -19.58 8.73
C ALA A 49 9.74 -18.22 9.34
N ALA A 50 9.59 -18.14 10.66
CA ALA A 50 9.34 -16.89 11.37
C ALA A 50 10.51 -15.89 11.20
N PHE A 51 11.75 -16.36 11.28
CA PHE A 51 12.93 -15.55 11.02
C PHE A 51 12.93 -14.95 9.60
N ILE A 52 12.76 -15.81 8.58
CA ILE A 52 12.73 -15.37 7.17
C ILE A 52 11.56 -14.40 6.95
N THR A 53 10.38 -14.75 7.43
CA THR A 53 9.18 -13.91 7.28
C THR A 53 9.35 -12.54 7.95
N GLY A 54 9.92 -12.50 9.15
CA GLY A 54 10.13 -11.26 9.88
C GLY A 54 11.08 -10.29 9.17
N TRP A 55 12.22 -10.78 8.67
CA TRP A 55 13.16 -9.97 7.91
C TRP A 55 12.63 -9.57 6.54
N THR A 56 11.92 -10.48 5.85
CA THR A 56 11.27 -10.14 4.58
C THR A 56 10.18 -9.09 4.79
N TYR A 57 9.39 -9.18 5.86
CA TYR A 57 8.35 -8.20 6.15
C TYR A 57 8.92 -6.82 6.51
N TRP A 58 10.03 -6.78 7.26
CA TRP A 58 10.78 -5.54 7.46
C TRP A 58 11.23 -4.94 6.12
N PHE A 59 11.76 -5.75 5.22
CA PHE A 59 12.19 -5.29 3.89
C PHE A 59 11.03 -4.85 3.01
N CYS A 60 9.86 -5.51 3.11
CA CYS A 60 8.62 -5.07 2.44
C CYS A 60 8.27 -3.63 2.80
N TRP A 61 8.20 -3.32 4.09
CA TRP A 61 7.87 -1.98 4.58
C TRP A 61 8.95 -0.95 4.25
N LEU A 62 10.20 -1.38 4.24
CA LEU A 62 11.30 -0.55 3.82
C LEU A 62 11.17 -0.20 2.33
N SER A 63 10.92 -1.17 1.47
CA SER A 63 10.76 -0.95 0.02
C SER A 63 9.52 -0.10 -0.30
N LEU A 64 8.43 -0.25 0.45
CA LEU A 64 7.27 0.62 0.35
C LEU A 64 7.62 2.07 0.70
N ALA A 65 8.30 2.30 1.83
CA ALA A 65 8.79 3.63 2.20
C ALA A 65 9.77 4.22 1.17
N MET A 66 10.59 3.39 0.52
CA MET A 66 11.47 3.81 -0.58
C MET A 66 10.67 4.31 -1.79
N ALA A 67 9.58 3.62 -2.16
CA ALA A 67 8.71 4.04 -3.27
C ALA A 67 8.02 5.37 -2.95
N ASP A 68 7.47 5.51 -1.74
CA ASP A 68 6.82 6.73 -1.29
C ASP A 68 7.79 7.93 -1.23
N LEU A 69 9.00 7.68 -0.74
CA LEU A 69 10.06 8.70 -0.69
C LEU A 69 10.49 9.17 -2.09
N THR A 70 10.51 8.24 -3.06
CA THR A 70 10.74 8.58 -4.47
C THR A 70 9.59 9.42 -5.03
N ALA A 71 8.34 9.07 -4.70
CA ALA A 71 7.16 9.82 -5.11
C ALA A 71 7.17 11.26 -4.56
N VAL A 72 7.66 11.48 -3.33
CA VAL A 72 7.87 12.83 -2.77
C VAL A 72 8.76 13.68 -3.68
N GLY A 73 9.85 13.10 -4.21
CA GLY A 73 10.73 13.77 -5.16
C GLY A 73 10.01 14.21 -6.43
N LEU A 74 9.23 13.30 -7.03
CA LEU A 74 8.43 13.57 -8.22
C LEU A 74 7.37 14.66 -7.99
N TYR A 75 6.64 14.62 -6.87
CA TYR A 75 5.60 15.60 -6.59
C TYR A 75 6.15 16.98 -6.28
N MET A 76 7.35 17.09 -5.71
CA MET A 76 8.01 18.38 -5.50
C MET A 76 8.38 19.08 -6.80
N GLN A 77 8.69 18.34 -7.86
CA GLN A 77 8.99 18.91 -9.19
C GLN A 77 7.81 19.65 -9.84
N TYR A 78 6.58 19.44 -9.37
CA TYR A 78 5.42 20.23 -9.80
C TYR A 78 5.58 21.73 -9.53
N TRP A 79 6.16 22.10 -8.38
CA TRP A 79 6.39 23.51 -8.03
C TRP A 79 7.80 23.98 -8.37
N ILE A 80 8.78 23.08 -8.33
CA ILE A 80 10.20 23.38 -8.52
C ILE A 80 10.78 22.38 -9.54
N PRO A 81 10.50 22.56 -10.86
CA PRO A 81 10.88 21.58 -11.89
C PRO A 81 12.38 21.33 -12.02
N TRP A 82 13.21 22.30 -11.63
CA TRP A 82 14.68 22.20 -11.68
C TRP A 82 15.28 21.48 -10.46
N LEU A 83 14.49 21.18 -9.43
CA LEU A 83 14.99 20.54 -8.21
C LEU A 83 15.20 19.03 -8.46
N PRO A 84 16.44 18.50 -8.26
CA PRO A 84 16.67 17.07 -8.38
C PRO A 84 15.84 16.27 -7.38
N GLN A 85 15.26 15.14 -7.81
CA GLN A 85 14.35 14.31 -6.99
C GLN A 85 14.95 13.82 -5.66
N TRP A 86 16.27 13.61 -5.62
CA TRP A 86 16.96 13.15 -4.41
C TRP A 86 16.97 14.17 -3.28
N VAL A 87 16.90 15.48 -3.61
CA VAL A 87 16.96 16.57 -2.58
C VAL A 87 15.72 16.55 -1.68
N PRO A 88 14.48 16.62 -2.19
CA PRO A 88 13.31 16.55 -1.32
C PRO A 88 13.19 15.17 -0.64
N ALA A 89 13.61 14.07 -1.29
CA ALA A 89 13.66 12.76 -0.66
C ALA A 89 14.57 12.78 0.59
N LEU A 90 15.78 13.35 0.49
CA LEU A 90 16.70 13.45 1.63
C LEU A 90 16.14 14.34 2.75
N VAL A 91 15.61 15.52 2.40
CA VAL A 91 15.05 16.47 3.38
C VAL A 91 13.90 15.84 4.15
N VAL A 92 12.96 15.20 3.44
CA VAL A 92 11.80 14.55 4.07
C VAL A 92 12.24 13.36 4.92
N LEU A 93 13.19 12.53 4.45
CA LEU A 93 13.73 11.42 5.24
C LEU A 93 14.33 11.89 6.57
N ILE A 94 15.15 12.95 6.56
CA ILE A 94 15.75 13.51 7.77
C ILE A 94 14.66 14.06 8.70
N ALA A 95 13.73 14.84 8.16
CA ALA A 95 12.65 15.43 8.95
C ALA A 95 11.79 14.35 9.63
N LEU A 96 11.41 13.32 8.89
CA LEU A 96 10.61 12.21 9.41
C LEU A 96 11.39 11.35 10.43
N LEU A 97 12.69 11.15 10.22
CA LEU A 97 13.54 10.45 11.20
C LEU A 97 13.58 11.21 12.52
N LEU A 98 13.86 12.51 12.48
CA LEU A 98 13.90 13.37 13.68
C LEU A 98 12.54 13.35 14.40
N MET A 99 11.44 13.41 13.65
CA MET A 99 10.10 13.33 14.21
C MET A 99 9.84 11.97 14.88
N ASN A 100 10.20 10.87 14.26
CA ASN A 100 10.06 9.53 14.84
C ASN A 100 10.91 9.31 16.10
N LEU A 101 12.05 10.00 16.23
CA LEU A 101 12.89 9.90 17.42
C LEU A 101 12.38 10.76 18.60
N THR A 102 11.61 11.83 18.34
CA THR A 102 11.25 12.83 19.34
C THR A 102 9.75 12.86 19.70
N ALA A 103 8.83 12.61 18.76
CA ALA A 103 7.43 13.02 18.88
C ALA A 103 6.40 11.88 18.76
N VAL A 104 6.64 10.72 19.39
CA VAL A 104 5.73 9.55 19.30
C VAL A 104 4.29 9.83 19.75
N LYS A 105 4.08 10.73 20.70
CA LYS A 105 2.73 11.03 21.24
C LYS A 105 1.77 11.61 20.19
N HIS A 106 2.25 12.33 19.19
CA HIS A 106 1.43 12.97 18.17
C HIS A 106 1.29 12.16 16.88
N PHE A 107 1.94 10.98 16.81
CA PHE A 107 1.93 10.16 15.60
C PHE A 107 0.49 9.79 15.18
N GLY A 108 -0.32 9.28 16.07
CA GLY A 108 -1.68 8.83 15.77
C GLY A 108 -2.61 9.97 15.34
N GLU A 109 -2.49 11.16 15.96
CA GLU A 109 -3.28 12.32 15.59
C GLU A 109 -2.90 12.85 14.21
N MET A 110 -1.60 12.94 13.91
CA MET A 110 -1.12 13.34 12.58
C MET A 110 -1.55 12.35 11.50
N GLU A 111 -1.43 11.04 11.75
CA GLU A 111 -1.85 9.99 10.82
C GLU A 111 -3.36 10.09 10.52
N PHE A 112 -4.19 10.36 11.54
CA PHE A 112 -5.63 10.57 11.36
C PHE A 112 -5.93 11.75 10.42
N TRP A 113 -5.30 12.92 10.64
CA TRP A 113 -5.52 14.09 9.79
C TRP A 113 -5.01 13.87 8.38
N PHE A 114 -3.85 13.24 8.19
CA PHE A 114 -3.36 12.88 6.87
C PHE A 114 -4.29 11.90 6.16
N ALA A 115 -4.85 10.93 6.87
CA ALA A 115 -5.83 10.00 6.29
C ALA A 115 -7.12 10.72 5.88
N MET A 116 -7.63 11.64 6.70
CA MET A 116 -8.83 12.42 6.38
C MET A 116 -8.63 13.30 5.14
N ILE A 117 -7.50 13.97 5.02
CA ILE A 117 -7.16 14.79 3.85
C ILE A 117 -7.15 13.94 2.58
N LYS A 118 -6.56 12.73 2.61
CA LYS A 118 -6.55 11.78 1.48
C LYS A 118 -7.97 11.39 1.05
N VAL A 119 -8.81 11.01 2.01
CA VAL A 119 -10.20 10.61 1.75
C VAL A 119 -10.99 11.77 1.13
N ILE A 120 -10.89 12.98 1.69
CA ILE A 120 -11.55 14.18 1.17
C ILE A 120 -11.10 14.46 -0.27
N ALA A 121 -9.79 14.37 -0.56
CA ALA A 121 -9.27 14.61 -1.90
C ALA A 121 -9.81 13.62 -2.93
N ILE A 122 -9.87 12.31 -2.60
CA ILE A 122 -10.39 11.29 -3.52
C ILE A 122 -11.90 11.46 -3.73
N VAL A 123 -12.66 11.70 -2.67
CA VAL A 123 -14.11 11.94 -2.77
C VAL A 123 -14.39 13.20 -3.60
N SER A 124 -13.64 14.28 -3.38
CA SER A 124 -13.75 15.50 -4.16
C SER A 124 -13.44 15.24 -5.64
N LEU A 125 -12.41 14.48 -5.96
CA LEU A 125 -12.09 14.09 -7.33
C LEU A 125 -13.24 13.33 -8.00
N ILE A 126 -13.86 12.38 -7.29
CA ILE A 126 -14.99 11.60 -7.82
C ILE A 126 -16.19 12.53 -8.08
N ILE A 127 -16.53 13.41 -7.13
CA ILE A 127 -17.66 14.35 -7.27
C ILE A 127 -17.42 15.33 -8.42
N ILE A 128 -16.27 15.97 -8.46
CA ILE A 128 -15.92 16.93 -9.53
C ILE A 128 -15.88 16.22 -10.88
N GLY A 129 -15.29 15.03 -10.94
CA GLY A 129 -15.23 14.24 -12.16
C GLY A 129 -16.60 13.85 -12.68
N LEU A 130 -17.54 13.46 -11.81
CA LEU A 130 -18.93 13.22 -12.20
C LEU A 130 -19.59 14.48 -12.75
N ILE A 131 -19.40 15.63 -12.10
CA ILE A 131 -19.93 16.91 -12.61
C ILE A 131 -19.38 17.19 -14.02
N MET A 132 -18.05 16.99 -14.25
CA MET A 132 -17.44 17.18 -15.57
C MET A 132 -18.05 16.26 -16.62
N ILE A 133 -18.26 14.98 -16.30
CA ILE A 133 -18.83 13.98 -17.21
C ILE A 133 -20.27 14.36 -17.57
N PHE A 134 -21.10 14.70 -16.59
CA PHE A 134 -22.51 15.04 -16.84
C PHE A 134 -22.71 16.42 -17.48
N SER A 135 -21.77 17.36 -17.31
CA SER A 135 -21.79 18.65 -17.99
C SER A 135 -21.22 18.63 -19.41
N GLY A 136 -20.62 17.50 -19.84
CA GLY A 136 -19.95 17.41 -21.14
C GLY A 136 -18.72 18.31 -21.22
N PHE A 137 -18.04 18.57 -20.11
CA PHE A 137 -16.88 19.43 -20.03
C PHE A 137 -15.77 18.94 -20.97
N SER A 138 -15.23 19.84 -21.79
CA SER A 138 -14.09 19.51 -22.66
C SER A 138 -12.76 19.84 -21.96
N THR A 139 -11.87 18.86 -21.92
CA THR A 139 -10.52 19.02 -21.35
C THR A 139 -9.60 19.77 -22.30
N ASP A 140 -8.45 20.25 -21.81
CA ASP A 140 -7.40 20.88 -22.62
C ASP A 140 -6.89 19.97 -23.76
N ALA A 141 -7.09 18.66 -23.63
CA ALA A 141 -6.80 17.68 -24.69
C ALA A 141 -7.85 17.69 -25.82
N GLY A 142 -8.85 18.57 -25.79
CA GLY A 142 -9.92 18.66 -26.78
C GLY A 142 -10.92 17.49 -26.75
N VAL A 143 -10.90 16.69 -25.67
CA VAL A 143 -11.79 15.55 -25.49
C VAL A 143 -12.86 15.88 -24.46
N ALA A 144 -14.12 15.64 -24.80
CA ALA A 144 -15.20 15.77 -23.83
C ALA A 144 -15.15 14.67 -22.78
N ALA A 145 -15.31 15.04 -21.51
CA ALA A 145 -15.40 14.10 -20.40
C ALA A 145 -16.67 13.24 -20.57
N ALA A 146 -16.51 11.94 -20.71
CA ALA A 146 -17.62 11.00 -20.90
C ALA A 146 -17.20 9.58 -20.49
N PHE A 147 -18.15 8.79 -19.99
CA PHE A 147 -17.87 7.37 -19.70
C PHE A 147 -17.44 6.58 -20.94
N SER A 148 -17.85 7.00 -22.13
CA SER A 148 -17.44 6.39 -23.40
C SER A 148 -15.95 6.43 -23.64
N ASN A 149 -15.19 7.33 -22.99
CA ASN A 149 -13.73 7.37 -23.06
C ASN A 149 -13.07 6.08 -22.52
N LEU A 150 -13.80 5.30 -21.70
CA LEU A 150 -13.33 4.00 -21.24
C LEU A 150 -13.21 2.95 -22.36
N TRP A 151 -13.94 3.09 -23.49
CA TRP A 151 -13.90 2.11 -24.58
C TRP A 151 -13.66 2.69 -25.97
N ASN A 152 -13.76 4.01 -26.16
CA ASN A 152 -13.58 4.65 -27.46
C ASN A 152 -12.12 4.63 -27.98
N TYR A 153 -11.15 4.44 -27.09
CA TYR A 153 -9.71 4.49 -27.43
C TYR A 153 -9.07 3.09 -27.44
N GLY A 154 -9.57 2.21 -28.29
CA GLY A 154 -9.07 0.84 -28.46
C GLY A 154 -9.79 -0.21 -27.64
N GLY A 155 -10.98 0.10 -27.11
CA GLY A 155 -11.79 -0.83 -26.33
C GLY A 155 -11.26 -1.04 -24.90
N TRP A 156 -11.79 -2.07 -24.23
CA TRP A 156 -11.42 -2.40 -22.87
C TRP A 156 -9.99 -2.98 -22.75
N PHE A 157 -9.49 -3.65 -23.76
CA PHE A 157 -8.16 -4.28 -23.80
C PHE A 157 -7.30 -3.74 -24.94
N PRO A 158 -6.97 -2.43 -24.94
CA PRO A 158 -6.30 -1.80 -26.09
C PRO A 158 -4.90 -2.38 -26.37
N ASN A 159 -4.23 -2.89 -25.35
CA ASN A 159 -2.90 -3.53 -25.46
C ASN A 159 -2.99 -5.06 -25.31
N GLY A 160 -4.16 -5.63 -25.60
CA GLY A 160 -4.40 -7.07 -25.56
C GLY A 160 -4.30 -7.68 -24.16
N THR A 161 -4.31 -9.01 -24.11
CA THR A 161 -4.23 -9.78 -22.85
C THR A 161 -2.88 -9.58 -22.14
N MET A 162 -1.79 -9.38 -22.89
CA MET A 162 -0.46 -9.21 -22.30
C MET A 162 -0.38 -7.90 -21.50
N GLY A 163 -0.90 -6.79 -22.03
CA GLY A 163 -0.96 -5.52 -21.31
C GLY A 163 -1.79 -5.62 -20.03
N PHE A 164 -2.86 -6.39 -20.06
CA PHE A 164 -3.69 -6.68 -18.88
C PHE A 164 -2.92 -7.51 -17.83
N ILE A 165 -2.25 -8.59 -18.24
CA ILE A 165 -1.46 -9.46 -17.35
C ILE A 165 -0.34 -8.66 -16.67
N LEU A 166 0.43 -7.90 -17.42
CA LEU A 166 1.53 -7.10 -16.90
C LEU A 166 1.07 -6.01 -15.90
N SER A 167 -0.20 -5.59 -15.97
CA SER A 167 -0.72 -4.60 -15.03
C SER A 167 -0.90 -5.13 -13.60
N PHE A 168 -1.03 -6.44 -13.41
CA PHE A 168 -1.24 -7.04 -12.08
C PHE A 168 -0.09 -6.73 -11.12
N GLN A 169 1.14 -6.64 -11.61
CA GLN A 169 2.29 -6.29 -10.78
C GLN A 169 2.09 -4.92 -10.08
N MET A 170 1.71 -3.88 -10.84
CA MET A 170 1.46 -2.55 -10.29
C MET A 170 0.17 -2.51 -9.45
N VAL A 171 -0.85 -3.27 -9.87
CA VAL A 171 -2.11 -3.34 -9.13
C VAL A 171 -1.90 -4.01 -7.78
N VAL A 172 -1.14 -5.10 -7.69
CA VAL A 172 -0.81 -5.75 -6.41
C VAL A 172 -0.03 -4.79 -5.52
N PHE A 173 0.92 -4.02 -6.06
CA PHE A 173 1.61 -2.99 -5.29
C PHE A 173 0.65 -1.99 -4.64
N ALA A 174 -0.41 -1.58 -5.34
CA ALA A 174 -1.39 -0.64 -4.79
C ALA A 174 -2.18 -1.18 -3.58
N PHE A 175 -2.17 -2.50 -3.35
CA PHE A 175 -2.80 -3.14 -2.19
C PHE A 175 -1.83 -3.44 -1.05
N THR A 176 -0.53 -3.15 -1.20
CA THR A 176 0.45 -3.38 -0.14
C THR A 176 0.12 -2.56 1.11
N GLY A 177 0.39 -3.14 2.27
CA GLY A 177 0.09 -2.51 3.56
C GLY A 177 -1.29 -2.86 4.14
N ILE A 178 -2.18 -3.58 3.41
CA ILE A 178 -3.47 -4.01 3.96
C ILE A 178 -3.31 -4.94 5.16
N GLU A 179 -2.22 -5.71 5.20
CA GLU A 179 -1.90 -6.69 6.25
C GLU A 179 -1.39 -6.02 7.54
N LEU A 180 -1.25 -4.70 7.59
CA LEU A 180 -0.83 -3.96 8.79
C LEU A 180 -1.74 -4.26 9.99
N VAL A 181 -3.02 -4.55 9.75
CA VAL A 181 -3.95 -5.06 10.77
C VAL A 181 -3.38 -6.27 11.50
N GLY A 182 -2.59 -7.12 10.82
CA GLY A 182 -1.94 -8.28 11.41
C GLY A 182 -0.77 -7.95 12.34
N LEU A 183 -0.18 -6.77 12.21
CA LEU A 183 0.89 -6.30 13.08
C LEU A 183 0.34 -5.56 14.31
N THR A 184 -0.78 -4.86 14.15
CA THR A 184 -1.40 -4.03 15.20
C THR A 184 -2.50 -4.75 15.99
N ALA A 185 -2.79 -6.01 15.65
CA ALA A 185 -3.85 -6.80 16.28
C ALA A 185 -3.70 -6.91 17.80
N GLY A 186 -2.47 -7.09 18.29
CA GLY A 186 -2.15 -7.18 19.71
C GLY A 186 -2.28 -5.87 20.49
N GLU A 187 -2.34 -4.72 19.79
CA GLU A 187 -2.51 -3.39 20.39
C GLU A 187 -3.95 -2.84 20.20
N THR A 188 -4.81 -3.61 19.51
CA THR A 188 -6.17 -3.18 19.16
C THR A 188 -7.13 -3.39 20.32
N GLU A 189 -7.84 -2.35 20.74
CA GLU A 189 -8.96 -2.48 21.68
C GLU A 189 -10.13 -3.24 21.02
N ASN A 190 -10.70 -4.23 21.70
CA ASN A 190 -11.79 -5.07 21.21
C ASN A 190 -11.53 -5.71 19.84
N PRO A 191 -10.44 -6.49 19.66
CA PRO A 191 -10.03 -7.03 18.37
C PRO A 191 -11.10 -7.90 17.70
N GLU A 192 -11.92 -8.61 18.50
CA GLU A 192 -13.03 -9.44 17.99
C GLU A 192 -14.10 -8.64 17.22
N LYS A 193 -14.21 -7.35 17.47
CA LYS A 193 -15.14 -6.45 16.77
C LYS A 193 -14.44 -5.63 15.69
N VAL A 194 -13.27 -5.09 15.98
CA VAL A 194 -12.56 -4.14 15.11
C VAL A 194 -11.97 -4.84 13.90
N ILE A 195 -11.33 -6.00 14.08
CA ILE A 195 -10.71 -6.76 12.97
C ILE A 195 -11.75 -7.18 11.92
N PRO A 196 -12.87 -7.85 12.29
CA PRO A 196 -13.92 -8.17 11.32
C PRO A 196 -14.50 -6.95 10.60
N MET A 197 -14.73 -5.85 11.32
CA MET A 197 -15.28 -4.62 10.72
C MET A 197 -14.30 -4.02 9.70
N ALA A 198 -13.02 -3.95 10.03
CA ALA A 198 -11.99 -3.43 9.13
C ALA A 198 -11.91 -4.27 7.85
N ILE A 199 -11.87 -5.60 7.98
CA ILE A 199 -11.76 -6.52 6.84
C ILE A 199 -13.02 -6.51 5.96
N ASN A 200 -14.21 -6.52 6.56
CA ASN A 200 -15.47 -6.53 5.80
C ASN A 200 -15.70 -5.23 5.02
N ASN A 201 -15.06 -4.12 5.41
CA ASN A 201 -15.12 -2.84 4.69
C ASN A 201 -14.14 -2.75 3.51
N ILE A 202 -13.21 -3.71 3.35
CA ILE A 202 -12.24 -3.70 2.26
C ILE A 202 -12.91 -3.66 0.87
N PRO A 203 -13.92 -4.49 0.55
CA PRO A 203 -14.55 -4.44 -0.76
C PRO A 203 -15.14 -3.08 -1.11
N LEU A 204 -15.82 -2.43 -0.16
CA LEU A 204 -16.38 -1.09 -0.36
C LEU A 204 -15.29 -0.05 -0.65
N ARG A 205 -14.18 -0.12 0.10
CA ARG A 205 -13.04 0.77 -0.12
C ARG A 205 -12.40 0.58 -1.49
N ILE A 206 -12.27 -0.67 -1.95
CA ILE A 206 -11.74 -1.00 -3.27
C ILE A 206 -12.63 -0.42 -4.36
N ILE A 207 -13.93 -0.67 -4.30
CA ILE A 207 -14.87 -0.20 -5.30
C ILE A 207 -14.88 1.33 -5.36
N LEU A 208 -14.92 2.00 -4.21
CA LEU A 208 -15.03 3.45 -4.16
C LEU A 208 -13.69 4.15 -4.48
N PHE A 209 -12.63 3.80 -3.77
CA PHE A 209 -11.38 4.57 -3.82
C PHE A 209 -10.42 4.14 -4.93
N TYR A 210 -10.45 2.88 -5.38
CA TYR A 210 -9.60 2.41 -6.48
C TYR A 210 -10.38 2.40 -7.80
N ILE A 211 -11.41 1.58 -7.91
CA ILE A 211 -12.14 1.41 -9.17
C ILE A 211 -12.88 2.70 -9.53
N GLY A 212 -13.58 3.31 -8.57
CA GLY A 212 -14.33 4.55 -8.79
C GLY A 212 -13.45 5.72 -9.22
N SER A 213 -12.36 5.98 -8.50
CA SER A 213 -11.45 7.09 -8.85
C SER A 213 -10.77 6.88 -10.21
N LEU A 214 -10.29 5.66 -10.51
CA LEU A 214 -9.67 5.33 -11.79
C LEU A 214 -10.68 5.41 -12.96
N ALA A 215 -11.89 4.90 -12.76
CA ALA A 215 -12.94 5.01 -13.78
C ALA A 215 -13.27 6.47 -14.10
N ILE A 216 -13.38 7.32 -13.09
CA ILE A 216 -13.59 8.75 -13.27
C ILE A 216 -12.42 9.42 -14.00
N ILE A 217 -11.18 9.19 -13.55
CA ILE A 217 -9.98 9.76 -14.20
C ILE A 217 -9.93 9.38 -15.68
N MET A 218 -10.13 8.10 -16.03
CA MET A 218 -10.10 7.63 -17.42
C MET A 218 -11.34 8.06 -18.23
N SER A 219 -12.43 8.44 -17.59
CA SER A 219 -13.60 9.03 -18.26
C SER A 219 -13.39 10.51 -18.59
N ILE A 220 -12.53 11.22 -17.82
CA ILE A 220 -12.17 12.61 -18.09
C ILE A 220 -11.04 12.68 -19.11
N TYR A 221 -9.97 11.92 -18.87
CA TYR A 221 -8.83 11.82 -19.78
C TYR A 221 -8.75 10.43 -20.37
N PRO A 222 -8.74 10.30 -21.71
CA PRO A 222 -8.42 9.03 -22.34
C PRO A 222 -7.09 8.48 -21.78
N TRP A 223 -7.04 7.18 -21.55
CA TRP A 223 -5.83 6.53 -21.02
C TRP A 223 -4.57 6.84 -21.84
N THR A 224 -4.72 7.15 -23.13
CA THR A 224 -3.65 7.55 -24.06
C THR A 224 -3.08 8.96 -23.78
N ALA A 225 -3.85 9.81 -23.11
CA ALA A 225 -3.45 11.18 -22.79
C ALA A 225 -2.86 11.31 -21.36
N VAL A 226 -2.84 10.22 -20.58
CA VAL A 226 -2.28 10.23 -19.22
C VAL A 226 -0.75 10.37 -19.28
N ASN A 227 -0.22 11.43 -18.66
CA ASN A 227 1.23 11.65 -18.55
C ASN A 227 1.79 10.86 -17.35
N PRO A 228 2.70 9.88 -17.56
CA PRO A 228 3.30 9.12 -16.46
C PRO A 228 4.14 9.95 -15.49
N ALA A 229 4.63 11.12 -15.92
CA ALA A 229 5.46 12.02 -15.12
C ALA A 229 4.64 12.97 -14.23
N ALA A 230 3.30 12.95 -14.32
CA ALA A 230 2.43 13.82 -13.53
C ALA A 230 1.38 13.01 -12.77
N SER A 231 0.95 13.54 -11.62
CA SER A 231 -0.15 12.92 -10.89
C SER A 231 -1.46 13.03 -11.66
N PRO A 232 -2.16 11.92 -11.95
CA PRO A 232 -3.47 11.96 -12.62
C PRO A 232 -4.51 12.79 -11.83
N PHE A 233 -4.40 12.80 -10.50
CA PHE A 233 -5.24 13.63 -9.64
C PHE A 233 -5.06 15.12 -9.94
N VAL A 234 -3.80 15.56 -10.04
CA VAL A 234 -3.45 16.95 -10.35
C VAL A 234 -3.96 17.33 -11.74
N ALA A 235 -3.81 16.43 -12.73
CA ALA A 235 -4.26 16.67 -14.10
C ALA A 235 -5.77 16.99 -14.19
N VAL A 236 -6.62 16.25 -13.47
CA VAL A 236 -8.07 16.49 -13.43
C VAL A 236 -8.39 17.89 -12.91
N PHE A 237 -7.75 18.34 -11.82
CA PHE A 237 -8.00 19.66 -11.26
C PHE A 237 -7.41 20.80 -12.12
N THR A 238 -6.31 20.55 -12.81
CA THR A 238 -5.75 21.49 -13.79
C THR A 238 -6.71 21.71 -14.95
N ALA A 239 -7.35 20.65 -15.45
CA ALA A 239 -8.30 20.72 -16.56
C ALA A 239 -9.52 21.60 -16.26
N VAL A 240 -9.95 21.69 -15.00
CA VAL A 240 -11.05 22.57 -14.57
C VAL A 240 -10.63 24.06 -14.60
N GLY A 241 -9.35 24.37 -14.90
CA GLY A 241 -8.84 25.74 -14.96
C GLY A 241 -8.56 26.34 -13.58
N ILE A 242 -8.64 25.53 -12.50
CA ILE A 242 -8.37 26.00 -11.13
C ILE A 242 -6.93 25.58 -10.76
N THR A 243 -5.94 26.35 -11.24
CA THR A 243 -4.51 26.10 -10.96
C THR A 243 -4.20 26.07 -9.47
N ALA A 244 -4.89 26.85 -8.65
CA ALA A 244 -4.75 26.78 -7.19
C ALA A 244 -5.21 25.41 -6.63
N ALA A 245 -6.30 24.83 -7.17
CA ALA A 245 -6.77 23.52 -6.76
C ALA A 245 -5.78 22.40 -7.16
N ALA A 246 -5.17 22.50 -8.33
CA ALA A 246 -4.12 21.55 -8.75
C ALA A 246 -2.91 21.57 -7.79
N GLY A 247 -2.46 22.74 -7.37
CA GLY A 247 -1.41 22.90 -6.35
C GLY A 247 -1.81 22.30 -4.99
N ILE A 248 -3.05 22.55 -4.54
CA ILE A 248 -3.58 21.98 -3.30
C ILE A 248 -3.61 20.44 -3.38
N VAL A 249 -4.11 19.89 -4.48
CA VAL A 249 -4.17 18.43 -4.69
C VAL A 249 -2.76 17.83 -4.75
N ASN A 250 -1.81 18.48 -5.41
CA ASN A 250 -0.43 18.03 -5.43
C ASN A 250 0.19 18.05 -4.01
N PHE A 251 -0.11 19.05 -3.19
CA PHE A 251 0.29 19.09 -1.79
C PHE A 251 -0.32 17.91 -0.99
N VAL A 252 -1.60 17.60 -1.23
CA VAL A 252 -2.26 16.44 -0.60
C VAL A 252 -1.57 15.13 -0.98
N VAL A 253 -1.23 14.94 -2.25
CA VAL A 253 -0.56 13.71 -2.72
C VAL A 253 0.86 13.63 -2.16
N LEU A 254 1.59 14.74 -2.12
CA LEU A 254 2.93 14.82 -1.51
C LEU A 254 2.89 14.48 -0.01
N THR A 255 1.99 15.11 0.74
CA THR A 255 1.83 14.82 2.19
C THR A 255 1.36 13.40 2.43
N SER A 256 0.59 12.83 1.49
CA SER A 256 0.20 11.42 1.50
C SER A 256 1.39 10.48 1.43
N ALA A 257 2.31 10.72 0.48
CA ALA A 257 3.54 9.94 0.33
C ALA A 257 4.47 10.12 1.55
N ALA A 258 4.61 11.35 2.06
CA ALA A 258 5.39 11.61 3.26
C ALA A 258 4.81 10.90 4.50
N SER A 259 3.48 10.88 4.67
CA SER A 259 2.81 10.14 5.74
C SER A 259 3.04 8.62 5.62
N ALA A 260 2.95 8.05 4.40
CA ALA A 260 3.22 6.63 4.19
C ALA A 260 4.69 6.28 4.50
N THR A 261 5.65 7.13 4.09
CA THR A 261 7.07 7.01 4.48
C THR A 261 7.24 7.07 6.00
N ASN A 262 6.51 7.95 6.68
CA ASN A 262 6.54 8.07 8.15
C ASN A 262 6.09 6.77 8.82
N SER A 263 4.98 6.20 8.37
CA SER A 263 4.48 4.89 8.84
C SER A 263 5.48 3.77 8.56
N GLY A 264 6.19 3.83 7.42
CA GLY A 264 7.27 2.91 7.08
C GLY A 264 8.45 2.97 8.06
N ILE A 265 8.96 4.17 8.37
CA ILE A 265 10.04 4.37 9.34
C ILE A 265 9.63 3.87 10.73
N PHE A 266 8.43 4.23 11.17
CA PHE A 266 7.87 3.81 12.45
C PHE A 266 7.74 2.28 12.55
N SER A 267 7.15 1.64 11.54
CA SER A 267 6.90 0.20 11.52
C SER A 267 8.19 -0.60 11.43
N THR A 268 9.11 -0.22 10.56
CA THR A 268 10.38 -0.94 10.37
C THR A 268 11.27 -0.91 11.61
N GLY A 269 11.29 0.21 12.35
CA GLY A 269 12.00 0.28 13.63
C GLY A 269 11.44 -0.70 14.67
N ARG A 270 10.11 -0.80 14.77
CA ARG A 270 9.44 -1.73 15.68
C ARG A 270 9.59 -3.19 15.28
N MET A 271 9.59 -3.49 13.97
CA MET A 271 9.83 -4.84 13.46
C MET A 271 11.22 -5.34 13.84
N ILE A 272 12.26 -4.55 13.64
CA ILE A 272 13.63 -4.95 14.06
C ILE A 272 13.72 -5.12 15.58
N TYR A 273 13.08 -4.24 16.34
CA TYR A 273 13.01 -4.37 17.79
C TYR A 273 12.34 -5.68 18.21
N ALA A 274 11.23 -6.06 17.58
CA ALA A 274 10.54 -7.32 17.83
C ALA A 274 11.41 -8.53 17.44
N LEU A 275 12.08 -8.49 16.29
CA LEU A 275 13.05 -9.51 15.87
C LEU A 275 14.22 -9.64 16.86
N ALA A 276 14.73 -8.50 17.36
CA ALA A 276 15.79 -8.51 18.36
C ALA A 276 15.32 -9.15 19.67
N LYS A 277 14.08 -8.89 20.12
CA LYS A 277 13.50 -9.53 21.31
C LYS A 277 13.46 -11.06 21.19
N ARG A 278 13.16 -11.58 20.01
CA ARG A 278 13.15 -13.01 19.71
C ARG A 278 14.56 -13.62 19.52
N GLY A 279 15.61 -12.79 19.51
CA GLY A 279 16.98 -13.24 19.22
C GLY A 279 17.31 -13.31 17.73
N HIS A 280 16.43 -12.86 16.85
CA HIS A 280 16.58 -12.86 15.39
C HIS A 280 17.28 -11.61 14.83
N ALA A 281 17.62 -10.65 15.69
CA ALA A 281 18.40 -9.46 15.34
C ALA A 281 19.37 -9.08 16.48
N PRO A 282 20.38 -8.24 16.23
CA PRO A 282 21.38 -7.86 17.24
C PRO A 282 20.73 -7.29 18.51
N LYS A 283 21.30 -7.65 19.67
CA LYS A 283 20.81 -7.21 21.00
C LYS A 283 20.78 -5.68 21.15
N SER A 284 21.65 -4.96 20.46
CA SER A 284 21.68 -3.49 20.46
C SER A 284 20.37 -2.87 19.99
N MET A 285 19.65 -3.51 19.06
CA MET A 285 18.36 -3.06 18.50
C MET A 285 17.20 -3.10 19.53
N ARG A 286 17.42 -3.67 20.74
CA ARG A 286 16.44 -3.66 21.84
C ARG A 286 16.45 -2.37 22.66
N ARG A 287 17.39 -1.45 22.40
CA ARG A 287 17.52 -0.22 23.19
C ARG A 287 16.39 0.74 22.87
N LEU A 288 15.70 1.19 23.92
CA LEU A 288 14.63 2.17 23.86
C LEU A 288 15.09 3.53 24.39
N THR A 289 14.49 4.60 23.89
CA THR A 289 14.56 5.93 24.51
C THR A 289 13.65 6.00 25.73
N HIS A 290 13.70 7.09 26.49
CA HIS A 290 12.74 7.37 27.60
C HIS A 290 11.29 7.38 27.11
N SER A 291 11.06 7.71 25.83
CA SER A 291 9.74 7.70 25.19
C SER A 291 9.39 6.34 24.55
N SER A 292 10.06 5.25 24.93
CA SER A 292 9.85 3.88 24.42
C SER A 292 10.05 3.72 22.91
N VAL A 293 10.87 4.57 22.27
CA VAL A 293 11.25 4.46 20.86
C VAL A 293 12.46 3.54 20.70
N PRO A 294 12.43 2.54 19.81
CA PRO A 294 13.59 1.70 19.50
C PRO A 294 14.57 2.45 18.59
N TYR A 295 15.28 3.44 19.15
CA TYR A 295 16.05 4.43 18.39
C TYR A 295 17.12 3.82 17.49
N GLN A 296 17.83 2.78 17.93
CA GLN A 296 18.87 2.15 17.09
C GLN A 296 18.28 1.40 15.90
N ALA A 297 17.17 0.71 16.11
CA ALA A 297 16.45 0.03 15.05
C ALA A 297 15.85 1.03 14.03
N THR A 298 15.30 2.14 14.51
CA THR A 298 14.74 3.22 13.67
C THR A 298 15.84 3.91 12.85
N ILE A 299 16.99 4.25 13.49
CA ILE A 299 18.14 4.85 12.78
C ILE A 299 18.69 3.88 11.74
N PHE A 300 18.80 2.58 12.05
CA PHE A 300 19.24 1.57 11.10
C PHE A 300 18.32 1.50 9.88
N SER A 301 16.99 1.44 10.07
CA SER A 301 16.03 1.45 8.98
C SER A 301 16.13 2.72 8.13
N ALA A 302 16.25 3.89 8.76
CA ALA A 302 16.43 5.16 8.06
C ALA A 302 17.77 5.23 7.29
N ALA A 303 18.85 4.66 7.85
CA ALA A 303 20.13 4.57 7.15
C ALA A 303 20.03 3.70 5.88
N VAL A 304 19.25 2.62 5.91
CA VAL A 304 18.97 1.82 4.70
C VAL A 304 18.10 2.61 3.71
N LEU A 305 17.16 3.44 4.18
CA LEU A 305 16.37 4.32 3.30
C LEU A 305 17.22 5.37 2.57
N LEU A 306 18.44 5.71 3.04
CA LEU A 306 19.36 6.56 2.28
C LEU A 306 19.77 5.96 0.92
N ILE A 307 19.67 4.64 0.77
CA ILE A 307 19.86 3.98 -0.53
C ILE A 307 18.89 4.56 -1.59
N THR A 308 17.66 4.89 -1.17
CA THR A 308 16.68 5.53 -2.08
C THR A 308 17.16 6.88 -2.59
N VAL A 309 17.78 7.67 -1.71
CA VAL A 309 18.33 8.98 -2.08
C VAL A 309 19.40 8.82 -3.14
N VAL A 310 20.30 7.84 -2.95
CA VAL A 310 21.35 7.50 -3.93
C VAL A 310 20.75 7.01 -5.25
N LEU A 311 19.75 6.13 -5.20
CA LEU A 311 19.08 5.62 -6.40
C LEU A 311 18.36 6.74 -7.17
N ASN A 312 17.70 7.67 -6.48
CA ASN A 312 17.08 8.85 -7.10
C ASN A 312 18.10 9.82 -7.73
N TYR A 313 19.34 9.81 -7.25
CA TYR A 313 20.44 10.57 -7.87
C TYR A 313 20.96 9.87 -9.14
N VAL A 314 21.14 8.53 -9.09
CA VAL A 314 21.80 7.78 -10.17
C VAL A 314 20.85 7.41 -11.31
N MET A 315 19.58 7.05 -10.98
CA MET A 315 18.61 6.52 -11.97
C MET A 315 17.17 7.02 -11.71
N PRO A 316 16.93 8.33 -11.69
CA PRO A 316 15.65 8.93 -11.26
C PRO A 316 14.43 8.39 -12.02
N GLU A 317 14.55 8.08 -13.32
CA GLU A 317 13.43 7.62 -14.16
C GLU A 317 13.01 6.18 -13.89
N ALA A 318 13.95 5.30 -13.47
CA ALA A 318 13.71 3.87 -13.33
C ALA A 318 13.44 3.44 -11.88
N VAL A 319 13.86 4.25 -10.90
CA VAL A 319 13.89 3.85 -9.49
C VAL A 319 12.51 3.49 -8.94
N PHE A 320 11.47 4.24 -9.29
CA PHE A 320 10.11 3.98 -8.83
C PHE A 320 9.60 2.62 -9.29
N VAL A 321 9.72 2.31 -10.58
CA VAL A 321 9.27 1.03 -11.15
C VAL A 321 10.07 -0.14 -10.57
N MET A 322 11.38 0.01 -10.41
CA MET A 322 12.24 -1.02 -9.84
C MET A 322 11.85 -1.33 -8.38
N ILE A 323 11.69 -0.30 -7.55
CA ILE A 323 11.35 -0.47 -6.14
C ILE A 323 9.95 -1.06 -5.98
N THR A 324 8.97 -0.59 -6.74
CA THR A 324 7.60 -1.12 -6.68
C THR A 324 7.53 -2.59 -7.11
N SER A 325 8.36 -3.00 -8.09
CA SER A 325 8.47 -4.40 -8.51
C SER A 325 9.01 -5.30 -7.41
N ILE A 326 10.11 -4.88 -6.78
CA ILE A 326 10.72 -5.60 -5.65
C ILE A 326 9.73 -5.69 -4.47
N SER A 327 9.07 -4.58 -4.17
CA SER A 327 8.07 -4.51 -3.09
C SER A 327 6.92 -5.49 -3.34
N THR A 328 6.36 -5.49 -4.55
CA THR A 328 5.28 -6.42 -4.95
C THR A 328 5.69 -7.87 -4.73
N PHE A 329 6.88 -8.27 -5.19
CA PHE A 329 7.40 -9.62 -5.00
C PHE A 329 7.46 -10.00 -3.52
N CYS A 330 8.00 -9.12 -2.68
CA CYS A 330 8.13 -9.38 -1.25
C CYS A 330 6.77 -9.47 -0.53
N PHE A 331 5.81 -8.59 -0.87
CA PHE A 331 4.47 -8.65 -0.28
C PHE A 331 3.69 -9.90 -0.71
N ILE A 332 3.82 -10.34 -1.97
CA ILE A 332 3.24 -11.62 -2.43
C ILE A 332 3.78 -12.78 -1.59
N PHE A 333 5.09 -12.80 -1.32
CA PHE A 333 5.68 -13.82 -0.44
C PHE A 333 5.05 -13.80 0.96
N ILE A 334 4.91 -12.63 1.58
CA ILE A 334 4.30 -12.48 2.90
C ILE A 334 2.84 -12.97 2.90
N TRP A 335 2.06 -12.55 1.92
CA TRP A 335 0.64 -12.96 1.82
C TRP A 335 0.52 -14.47 1.55
N ALA A 336 1.40 -15.06 0.74
CA ALA A 336 1.44 -16.50 0.53
C ALA A 336 1.74 -17.28 1.83
N ILE A 337 2.71 -16.81 2.62
CA ILE A 337 3.03 -17.40 3.93
C ILE A 337 1.81 -17.32 4.88
N MET A 338 1.10 -16.20 4.93
CA MET A 338 -0.12 -16.05 5.74
C MET A 338 -1.19 -17.08 5.33
N VAL A 339 -1.42 -17.26 4.03
CA VAL A 339 -2.40 -18.22 3.49
C VAL A 339 -1.98 -19.67 3.78
N ILE A 340 -0.68 -19.99 3.70
CA ILE A 340 -0.14 -21.30 4.06
C ILE A 340 -0.30 -21.55 5.57
N CYS A 341 -0.03 -20.56 6.42
CA CYS A 341 -0.28 -20.65 7.86
C CYS A 341 -1.75 -20.94 8.15
N HIS A 342 -2.67 -20.25 7.48
CA HIS A 342 -4.10 -20.48 7.63
C HIS A 342 -4.52 -21.91 7.21
N LEU A 343 -3.96 -22.44 6.11
CA LEU A 343 -4.18 -23.84 5.73
C LEU A 343 -3.74 -24.82 6.83
N LYS A 344 -2.54 -24.60 7.40
CA LYS A 344 -2.03 -25.44 8.49
C LYS A 344 -2.82 -25.30 9.78
N TYR A 345 -3.22 -24.05 10.13
CA TYR A 345 -4.09 -23.79 11.27
C TYR A 345 -5.40 -24.59 11.18
N ARG A 346 -6.11 -24.44 10.07
CA ARG A 346 -7.38 -25.15 9.85
C ARG A 346 -7.25 -26.68 9.87
N LYS A 347 -6.11 -27.20 9.40
CA LYS A 347 -5.82 -28.65 9.42
C LYS A 347 -5.47 -29.14 10.84
N LYS A 348 -4.66 -28.38 11.59
CA LYS A 348 -4.17 -28.77 12.93
C LYS A 348 -5.21 -28.54 14.03
N ASN A 349 -6.00 -27.46 13.92
CA ASN A 349 -6.94 -27.00 14.94
C ASN A 349 -8.38 -26.96 14.39
N SER A 350 -8.84 -28.06 13.77
CA SER A 350 -10.15 -28.14 13.11
C SER A 350 -11.32 -27.81 14.04
N GLU A 351 -11.28 -28.25 15.30
CA GLU A 351 -12.33 -27.96 16.30
C GLU A 351 -12.40 -26.48 16.66
N LEU A 352 -11.25 -25.83 16.85
CA LEU A 352 -11.17 -24.41 17.14
C LEU A 352 -11.66 -23.60 15.94
N ALA A 353 -11.22 -23.97 14.74
CA ALA A 353 -11.65 -23.35 13.50
C ALA A 353 -13.16 -23.52 13.25
N ALA A 354 -13.74 -24.67 13.66
CA ALA A 354 -15.18 -24.87 13.57
C ALA A 354 -15.99 -23.92 14.45
N LYS A 355 -15.43 -23.48 15.58
CA LYS A 355 -16.04 -22.54 16.52
C LYS A 355 -15.81 -21.06 16.18
N SER A 356 -14.89 -20.77 15.22
CA SER A 356 -14.59 -19.40 14.83
C SER A 356 -15.84 -18.69 14.31
N LYS A 357 -16.10 -17.48 14.81
CA LYS A 357 -17.17 -16.59 14.35
C LYS A 357 -16.81 -15.84 13.06
N PHE A 358 -15.51 -15.74 12.75
CA PHE A 358 -14.98 -15.01 11.59
C PHE A 358 -14.20 -15.95 10.69
N LYS A 359 -14.91 -16.82 9.97
CA LYS A 359 -14.31 -17.83 9.07
C LYS A 359 -13.97 -17.24 7.72
N MET A 360 -12.86 -17.69 7.13
CA MET A 360 -12.60 -17.51 5.72
C MET A 360 -13.57 -18.34 4.90
N PRO A 361 -14.36 -17.73 4.00
CA PRO A 361 -15.29 -18.47 3.13
C PRO A 361 -14.54 -19.35 2.13
N LEU A 362 -15.25 -20.40 1.62
CA LEU A 362 -14.76 -21.28 0.55
C LEU A 362 -13.41 -22.00 0.87
N TYR A 363 -13.09 -22.18 2.14
CA TYR A 363 -11.95 -22.99 2.53
C TYR A 363 -12.14 -24.46 2.11
N PRO A 364 -11.12 -25.17 1.59
CA PRO A 364 -9.75 -24.72 1.30
C PRO A 364 -9.55 -24.20 -0.13
N VAL A 365 -10.58 -24.25 -0.97
CA VAL A 365 -10.49 -23.93 -2.41
C VAL A 365 -9.93 -22.51 -2.61
N MET A 366 -10.45 -21.55 -1.86
CA MET A 366 -9.99 -20.17 -1.99
C MET A 366 -8.53 -19.98 -1.60
N ASN A 367 -8.01 -20.71 -0.61
CA ASN A 367 -6.58 -20.66 -0.29
C ASN A 367 -5.71 -21.09 -1.48
N TYR A 368 -6.10 -22.18 -2.16
CA TYR A 368 -5.35 -22.66 -3.33
C TYR A 368 -5.49 -21.70 -4.52
N LEU A 369 -6.65 -21.09 -4.73
CA LEU A 369 -6.84 -20.06 -5.77
C LEU A 369 -5.97 -18.84 -5.53
N ILE A 370 -5.85 -18.38 -4.28
CA ILE A 370 -4.96 -17.28 -3.91
C ILE A 370 -3.50 -17.64 -4.22
N LEU A 371 -3.05 -18.82 -3.81
CA LEU A 371 -1.68 -19.26 -4.06
C LEU A 371 -1.40 -19.42 -5.55
N ALA A 372 -2.36 -19.94 -6.32
CA ALA A 372 -2.25 -20.05 -7.78
C ALA A 372 -2.19 -18.65 -8.44
N PHE A 373 -2.99 -17.68 -7.97
CA PHE A 373 -2.93 -16.30 -8.46
C PHE A 373 -1.58 -15.65 -8.16
N PHE A 374 -1.02 -15.86 -6.97
CA PHE A 374 0.30 -15.35 -6.63
C PHE A 374 1.39 -15.98 -7.49
N ALA A 375 1.34 -17.29 -7.71
CA ALA A 375 2.26 -17.98 -8.61
C ALA A 375 2.16 -17.44 -10.05
N PHE A 376 0.94 -17.17 -10.53
CA PHE A 376 0.71 -16.56 -11.85
C PHE A 376 1.35 -15.17 -12.02
N ILE A 377 1.36 -14.34 -10.97
CA ILE A 377 1.97 -13.00 -11.04
C ILE A 377 3.50 -13.06 -11.02
N LEU A 378 4.08 -14.10 -10.42
CA LEU A 378 5.53 -14.28 -10.29
C LEU A 378 6.20 -14.89 -11.54
N ILE A 379 5.43 -15.40 -12.50
CA ILE A 379 5.87 -15.95 -13.78
C ILE A 379 5.83 -14.87 -14.85
#